data_e277c8e084869e4838ceb8befdf3bcf5
#
_entry.id   e277c8e084869e4838ceb8befdf3bcf5
#
_cell.length_a   1.000
_cell.length_b   1.000
_cell.length_c   1.000
_cell.angle_alpha   90.00
_cell.angle_beta   90.00
_cell.angle_gamma   90.00
#
_symmetry.space_group_name_H-M   'P 1'
#
loop_
_entity.id
_entity.type
_entity.pdbx_description
1 polymer ?
#
loop_
_entity_poly.entity_id
_entity_poly.type
_entity_poly.pdbx_seq_one_letter_code
_entity_poly.pdbx_strand_id
1 'polypeptide(L)'
;QLAKVAERVVFHELHDGDKFEVGDIGMQCFDIHSTKEKQYGFRAELPGTTVACLGDEPYNQQNRLMVEHADWLLCEAFCLYADREEFKPYEKSHSTALDAGKLATELGVKNLLLYHTEEKTLATRRETYTREAAQHFKGRIVVPDDLEEVLL
;
A
#
# COMPACT_ATOMS: atom_id res chain seq x y z
N GLN A 1 -18.18 -7.08 27.63
CA GLN A 1 -16.78 -6.65 27.30
C GLN A 1 -16.74 -5.49 26.31
N LEU A 2 -17.64 -5.43 25.30
CA LEU A 2 -17.71 -4.32 24.33
C LEU A 2 -18.09 -2.97 24.96
N ALA A 3 -18.96 -2.96 25.98
CA ALA A 3 -19.33 -1.73 26.67
C ALA A 3 -18.14 -1.03 27.36
N LYS A 4 -17.16 -1.80 27.85
CA LYS A 4 -15.94 -1.24 28.46
C LYS A 4 -14.93 -0.70 27.43
N VAL A 5 -15.03 -1.12 26.18
CA VAL A 5 -14.21 -0.60 25.07
C VAL A 5 -14.73 0.77 24.65
N ALA A 6 -16.05 0.95 24.57
CA ALA A 6 -16.68 2.22 24.20
C ALA A 6 -16.30 3.40 25.11
N GLU A 7 -15.94 3.16 26.37
CA GLU A 7 -15.45 4.20 27.30
C GLU A 7 -13.99 4.64 27.01
N ARG A 8 -13.24 3.87 26.21
CA ARG A 8 -11.81 4.08 25.96
C ARG A 8 -11.45 4.32 24.50
N VAL A 9 -12.41 4.09 23.60
CA VAL A 9 -12.21 4.18 22.15
C VAL A 9 -13.27 5.11 21.58
N VAL A 10 -12.81 6.13 20.88
CA VAL A 10 -13.67 7.01 20.08
C VAL A 10 -13.51 6.57 18.63
N PHE A 11 -14.63 6.22 17.99
CA PHE A 11 -14.65 5.91 16.56
C PHE A 11 -14.92 7.18 15.76
N HIS A 12 -14.07 7.47 14.80
CA HIS A 12 -14.26 8.51 13.81
C HIS A 12 -14.55 7.83 12.47
N GLU A 13 -15.80 7.92 12.02
CA GLU A 13 -16.17 7.42 10.70
C GLU A 13 -15.62 8.38 9.64
N LEU A 14 -14.94 7.82 8.63
CA LEU A 14 -14.34 8.57 7.54
C LEU A 14 -15.06 8.24 6.23
N HIS A 15 -15.16 9.24 5.37
CA HIS A 15 -15.72 9.14 4.04
C HIS A 15 -14.68 9.51 2.98
N ASP A 16 -14.97 9.20 1.73
CA ASP A 16 -14.08 9.52 0.61
C ASP A 16 -13.73 11.01 0.57
N GLY A 17 -12.44 11.29 0.56
CA GLY A 17 -11.89 12.64 0.53
C GLY A 17 -11.79 13.34 1.87
N ASP A 18 -12.24 12.72 2.98
CA ASP A 18 -12.16 13.33 4.31
C ASP A 18 -10.71 13.59 4.71
N LYS A 19 -10.50 14.76 5.30
CA LYS A 19 -9.21 15.20 5.85
C LYS A 19 -9.26 15.19 7.37
N PHE A 20 -8.20 14.70 7.97
CA PHE A 20 -8.07 14.65 9.44
C PHE A 20 -6.59 14.72 9.81
N GLU A 21 -6.32 14.86 11.10
CA GLU A 21 -4.97 14.92 11.63
C GLU A 21 -4.72 13.79 12.63
N VAL A 22 -3.53 13.22 12.60
CA VAL A 22 -3.03 12.27 13.59
C VAL A 22 -1.73 12.84 14.17
N GLY A 23 -1.81 13.44 15.35
CA GLY A 23 -0.73 14.28 15.88
C GLY A 23 -0.48 15.47 14.94
N ASP A 24 0.75 15.61 14.47
CA ASP A 24 1.17 16.67 13.53
C ASP A 24 1.12 16.23 12.06
N ILE A 25 0.53 15.08 11.77
CA ILE A 25 0.46 14.52 10.43
C ILE A 25 -0.89 14.81 9.81
N GLY A 26 -0.91 15.54 8.70
CA GLY A 26 -2.11 15.74 7.89
C GLY A 26 -2.43 14.49 7.09
N MET A 27 -3.66 14.02 7.17
CA MET A 27 -4.13 12.81 6.52
C MET A 27 -5.33 13.12 5.62
N GLN A 28 -5.41 12.45 4.49
CA GLN A 28 -6.61 12.42 3.64
C GLN A 28 -6.89 10.98 3.23
N CYS A 29 -8.11 10.50 3.50
CA CYS A 29 -8.52 9.19 3.02
C CYS A 29 -9.17 9.28 1.63
N PHE A 30 -9.12 8.18 0.89
CA PHE A 30 -9.78 8.03 -0.41
C PHE A 30 -10.30 6.61 -0.58
N ASP A 31 -11.45 6.49 -1.26
CA ASP A 31 -12.03 5.19 -1.61
C ASP A 31 -11.14 4.48 -2.62
N ILE A 32 -10.66 3.27 -2.30
CA ILE A 32 -9.85 2.48 -3.24
C ILE A 32 -10.69 1.78 -4.32
N HIS A 33 -12.01 1.93 -4.26
CA HIS A 33 -12.96 1.31 -5.18
C HIS A 33 -12.89 -0.23 -5.17
N SER A 34 -12.75 -0.79 -3.96
CA SER A 34 -12.73 -2.24 -3.75
C SER A 34 -13.95 -2.91 -4.37
N THR A 35 -13.72 -4.06 -4.98
CA THR A 35 -14.77 -4.90 -5.58
C THR A 35 -15.46 -5.80 -4.55
N LYS A 36 -14.97 -5.83 -3.33
CA LYS A 36 -15.49 -6.66 -2.21
C LYS A 36 -16.28 -5.80 -1.24
N GLU A 37 -15.62 -5.32 -0.21
CA GLU A 37 -16.16 -4.43 0.80
C GLU A 37 -15.55 -3.04 0.65
N LYS A 38 -16.25 -2.00 1.09
CA LYS A 38 -15.73 -0.63 1.02
C LYS A 38 -14.45 -0.50 1.83
N GLN A 39 -13.38 -0.07 1.18
CA GLN A 39 -12.06 0.11 1.77
C GLN A 39 -11.47 1.45 1.38
N TYR A 40 -10.59 1.96 2.23
CA TYR A 40 -9.94 3.24 2.02
C TYR A 40 -8.42 3.10 2.00
N GLY A 41 -7.80 3.82 1.07
CA GLY A 41 -6.41 4.21 1.14
C GLY A 41 -6.26 5.55 1.84
N PHE A 42 -5.03 6.01 1.99
CA PHE A 42 -4.76 7.34 2.53
C PHE A 42 -3.54 7.98 1.89
N ARG A 43 -3.55 9.32 1.91
CA ARG A 43 -2.36 10.15 1.70
C ARG A 43 -2.03 10.85 3.00
N ALA A 44 -0.78 10.78 3.41
CA ALA A 44 -0.26 11.45 4.60
C ALA A 44 0.81 12.49 4.20
N GLU A 45 0.70 13.66 4.77
CA GLU A 45 1.68 14.75 4.61
C GLU A 45 2.49 14.87 5.91
N LEU A 46 3.73 14.38 5.88
CA LEU A 46 4.68 14.45 6.98
C LEU A 46 5.67 15.60 6.72
N PRO A 47 6.40 16.08 7.75
CA PRO A 47 7.46 17.06 7.55
C PRO A 47 8.52 16.57 6.55
N GLY A 48 8.52 17.11 5.35
CA GLY A 48 9.50 16.83 4.30
C GLY A 48 9.25 15.55 3.48
N THR A 49 8.17 14.82 3.69
CA THR A 49 7.85 13.63 2.91
C THR A 49 6.34 13.38 2.81
N THR A 50 5.91 12.78 1.72
CA THR A 50 4.53 12.37 1.49
C THR A 50 4.42 10.86 1.35
N VAL A 51 3.40 10.28 1.95
CA VAL A 51 3.12 8.84 1.91
C VAL A 51 1.74 8.60 1.34
N ALA A 52 1.63 7.74 0.33
CA ALA A 52 0.36 7.25 -0.18
C ALA A 52 0.26 5.75 0.06
N CYS A 53 -0.85 5.30 0.63
CA CYS A 53 -1.13 3.88 0.88
C CYS A 53 -2.38 3.46 0.12
N LEU A 54 -2.25 2.44 -0.71
CA LEU A 54 -3.34 1.96 -1.58
C LEU A 54 -4.31 0.98 -0.89
N GLY A 55 -4.03 0.55 0.33
CA GLY A 55 -4.87 -0.48 0.98
C GLY A 55 -4.57 -1.88 0.45
N ASP A 56 -5.57 -2.73 0.40
CA ASP A 56 -5.47 -4.18 0.20
C ASP A 56 -5.96 -4.63 -1.20
N GLU A 57 -5.98 -3.74 -2.16
CA GLU A 57 -6.35 -4.05 -3.55
C GLU A 57 -5.46 -3.31 -4.56
N PRO A 58 -5.46 -3.73 -5.83
CA PRO A 58 -4.73 -3.04 -6.88
C PRO A 58 -5.14 -1.59 -7.04
N TYR A 59 -4.21 -0.79 -7.50
CA TYR A 59 -4.44 0.62 -7.80
C TYR A 59 -5.63 0.83 -8.76
N ASN A 60 -6.47 1.80 -8.43
CA ASN A 60 -7.53 2.31 -9.29
C ASN A 60 -7.16 3.69 -9.84
N GLN A 61 -7.29 3.88 -11.16
CA GLN A 61 -6.89 5.11 -11.83
C GLN A 61 -7.66 6.36 -11.36
N GLN A 62 -8.85 6.20 -10.78
CA GLN A 62 -9.60 7.31 -10.18
C GLN A 62 -8.85 7.96 -9.02
N ASN A 63 -7.94 7.21 -8.38
CA ASN A 63 -7.14 7.67 -7.25
C ASN A 63 -5.80 8.32 -7.65
N ARG A 64 -5.58 8.56 -8.96
CA ARG A 64 -4.31 9.07 -9.46
C ARG A 64 -3.80 10.30 -8.71
N LEU A 65 -4.66 11.31 -8.52
CA LEU A 65 -4.30 12.55 -7.85
C LEU A 65 -3.88 12.37 -6.38
N MET A 66 -4.34 11.30 -5.74
CA MET A 66 -4.00 10.99 -4.36
C MET A 66 -2.64 10.31 -4.20
N VAL A 67 -2.15 9.66 -5.26
CA VAL A 67 -0.96 8.80 -5.17
C VAL A 67 0.20 9.23 -6.04
N GLU A 68 -0.06 9.93 -7.18
CA GLU A 68 1.02 10.34 -8.07
C GLU A 68 2.01 11.29 -7.38
N HIS A 69 3.29 11.12 -7.71
CA HIS A 69 4.41 11.90 -7.20
C HIS A 69 4.57 11.89 -5.67
N ALA A 70 3.97 10.93 -4.97
CA ALA A 70 4.25 10.73 -3.55
C ALA A 70 5.73 10.35 -3.34
N ASP A 71 6.30 10.75 -2.21
CA ASP A 71 7.65 10.32 -1.86
C ASP A 71 7.69 8.82 -1.57
N TRP A 72 6.64 8.29 -0.96
CA TRP A 72 6.46 6.88 -0.68
C TRP A 72 5.12 6.37 -1.18
N LEU A 73 5.15 5.27 -1.92
CA LEU A 73 3.98 4.46 -2.25
C LEU A 73 4.02 3.17 -1.43
N LEU A 74 2.99 2.96 -0.62
CA LEU A 74 2.72 1.69 0.05
C LEU A 74 1.70 0.93 -0.80
N CYS A 75 2.11 -0.21 -1.35
CA CYS A 75 1.35 -0.97 -2.34
C CYS A 75 1.36 -2.45 -1.99
N GLU A 76 0.21 -3.11 -2.12
CA GLU A 76 0.15 -4.55 -2.01
C GLU A 76 0.92 -5.22 -3.16
N ALA A 77 1.48 -6.40 -2.90
CA ALA A 77 2.13 -7.24 -3.88
C ALA A 77 1.97 -8.71 -3.48
N PHE A 78 0.84 -9.29 -3.80
CA PHE A 78 0.43 -10.58 -3.25
C PHE A 78 1.42 -11.71 -3.53
N CYS A 79 1.97 -11.78 -4.75
CA CYS A 79 2.97 -12.79 -5.12
C CYS A 79 3.94 -12.26 -6.19
N LEU A 80 4.94 -13.08 -6.52
CA LEU A 80 5.76 -12.87 -7.70
C LEU A 80 4.94 -13.14 -8.98
N TYR A 81 5.22 -12.41 -10.04
CA TYR A 81 4.59 -12.63 -11.34
C TYR A 81 4.84 -14.05 -11.88
N ALA A 82 6.01 -14.63 -11.56
CA ALA A 82 6.34 -16.01 -11.92
C ALA A 82 5.35 -17.02 -11.29
N ASP A 83 4.83 -16.71 -10.11
CA ASP A 83 3.97 -17.60 -9.32
C ASP A 83 2.47 -17.28 -9.48
N ARG A 84 2.11 -16.35 -10.39
CA ARG A 84 0.74 -15.90 -10.60
C ARG A 84 -0.25 -17.00 -10.98
N GLU A 85 0.21 -18.06 -11.64
CA GLU A 85 -0.64 -19.19 -12.02
C GLU A 85 -1.00 -20.06 -10.80
N GLU A 86 -0.15 -20.10 -9.80
CA GLU A 86 -0.39 -20.82 -8.55
C GLU A 86 -1.29 -19.99 -7.61
N PHE A 87 -0.93 -18.74 -7.39
CA PHE A 87 -1.60 -17.89 -6.39
C PHE A 87 -2.86 -17.17 -6.90
N LYS A 88 -2.99 -17.03 -8.23
CA LYS A 88 -4.13 -16.39 -8.88
C LYS A 88 -4.43 -14.97 -8.34
N PRO A 89 -3.43 -14.07 -8.28
CA PRO A 89 -3.62 -12.74 -7.69
C PRO A 89 -4.75 -11.96 -8.37
N TYR A 90 -4.79 -11.96 -9.69
CA TYR A 90 -5.77 -11.19 -10.45
C TYR A 90 -7.23 -11.66 -10.25
N GLU A 91 -7.43 -12.98 -10.04
CA GLU A 91 -8.75 -13.52 -9.72
C GLU A 91 -9.23 -13.14 -8.32
N LYS A 92 -8.29 -12.74 -7.44
CA LYS A 92 -8.53 -12.35 -6.06
C LYS A 92 -8.50 -10.84 -5.83
N SER A 93 -8.44 -10.04 -6.90
CA SER A 93 -8.25 -8.59 -6.86
C SER A 93 -6.96 -8.20 -6.13
N HIS A 94 -5.85 -8.82 -6.54
CA HIS A 94 -4.49 -8.48 -6.09
C HIS A 94 -3.55 -8.32 -7.25
N SER A 95 -2.36 -7.77 -7.00
CA SER A 95 -1.30 -7.58 -7.97
C SER A 95 -0.04 -8.37 -7.63
N THR A 96 0.97 -8.29 -8.50
CA THR A 96 2.28 -8.92 -8.31
C THR A 96 3.34 -7.86 -7.98
N ALA A 97 4.50 -8.30 -7.49
CA ALA A 97 5.64 -7.40 -7.27
C ALA A 97 6.08 -6.70 -8.57
N LEU A 98 5.95 -7.39 -9.72
CA LEU A 98 6.22 -6.80 -11.04
C LEU A 98 5.26 -5.65 -11.35
N ASP A 99 3.96 -5.84 -11.09
CA ASP A 99 2.93 -4.84 -11.34
C ASP A 99 3.12 -3.63 -10.43
N ALA A 100 3.44 -3.85 -9.16
CA ALA A 100 3.75 -2.78 -8.22
C ALA A 100 4.96 -1.93 -8.69
N GLY A 101 6.01 -2.57 -9.21
CA GLY A 101 7.17 -1.87 -9.79
C GLY A 101 6.81 -1.03 -11.02
N LYS A 102 5.95 -1.55 -11.92
CA LYS A 102 5.43 -0.79 -13.07
C LYS A 102 4.61 0.41 -12.62
N LEU A 103 3.69 0.18 -11.68
CA LEU A 103 2.83 1.21 -11.13
C LEU A 103 3.62 2.34 -10.48
N ALA A 104 4.61 2.01 -9.65
CA ALA A 104 5.47 2.99 -8.99
C ALA A 104 6.20 3.89 -10.01
N THR A 105 6.62 3.32 -11.13
CA THR A 105 7.25 4.07 -12.23
C THR A 105 6.23 4.96 -12.95
N GLU A 106 5.06 4.44 -13.28
CA GLU A 106 3.99 5.19 -13.93
C GLU A 106 3.53 6.39 -13.09
N LEU A 107 3.39 6.20 -11.78
CA LEU A 107 2.96 7.24 -10.84
C LEU A 107 4.08 8.24 -10.49
N GLY A 108 5.32 7.97 -10.88
CA GLY A 108 6.45 8.86 -10.61
C GLY A 108 6.78 9.02 -9.13
N VAL A 109 6.54 7.97 -8.33
CA VAL A 109 6.89 7.98 -6.89
C VAL A 109 8.38 7.80 -6.71
N LYS A 110 8.93 8.19 -5.54
CA LYS A 110 10.36 8.09 -5.26
C LYS A 110 10.76 6.77 -4.61
N ASN A 111 9.91 6.25 -3.74
CA ASN A 111 10.16 5.03 -2.97
C ASN A 111 8.92 4.14 -3.00
N LEU A 112 9.13 2.83 -2.99
CA LEU A 112 8.09 1.81 -3.01
C LEU A 112 8.24 0.88 -1.81
N LEU A 113 7.17 0.72 -1.03
CA LEU A 113 7.09 -0.27 0.04
C LEU A 113 6.03 -1.31 -0.34
N LEU A 114 6.43 -2.58 -0.38
CA LEU A 114 5.57 -3.71 -0.70
C LEU A 114 5.12 -4.42 0.57
N TYR A 115 3.85 -4.68 0.65
CA TYR A 115 3.23 -5.44 1.75
C TYR A 115 2.14 -6.39 1.23
N HIS A 116 1.40 -7.05 2.13
CA HIS A 116 0.33 -7.99 1.80
C HIS A 116 0.80 -9.08 0.84
N THR A 117 1.89 -9.74 1.21
CA THR A 117 2.52 -10.79 0.43
C THR A 117 2.06 -12.17 0.89
N GLU A 118 2.10 -13.17 -0.01
CA GLU A 118 1.89 -14.57 0.36
C GLU A 118 3.00 -15.06 1.31
N GLU A 119 2.76 -16.16 2.03
CA GLU A 119 3.64 -16.65 3.09
C GLU A 119 4.63 -17.75 2.64
N LYS A 120 4.41 -18.38 1.48
CA LYS A 120 5.21 -19.51 1.02
C LYS A 120 6.67 -19.15 0.78
N THR A 121 6.95 -17.93 0.39
CA THR A 121 8.29 -17.45 0.02
C THR A 121 8.93 -16.55 1.08
N LEU A 122 8.45 -16.56 2.34
CA LEU A 122 8.94 -15.69 3.41
C LEU A 122 10.48 -15.62 3.51
N ALA A 123 11.16 -16.75 3.42
CA ALA A 123 12.62 -16.81 3.58
C ALA A 123 13.40 -16.04 2.48
N THR A 124 12.83 -15.88 1.31
CA THR A 124 13.46 -15.22 0.15
C THR A 124 12.70 -13.99 -0.31
N ARG A 125 11.57 -13.69 0.31
CA ARG A 125 10.61 -12.66 -0.08
C ARG A 125 11.28 -11.32 -0.36
N ARG A 126 12.04 -10.80 0.60
CA ARG A 126 12.70 -9.50 0.49
C ARG A 126 13.55 -9.41 -0.78
N GLU A 127 14.39 -10.40 -1.03
CA GLU A 127 15.26 -10.41 -2.20
C GLU A 127 14.49 -10.57 -3.50
N THR A 128 13.57 -11.54 -3.55
CA THR A 128 12.88 -11.90 -4.80
C THR A 128 11.89 -10.83 -5.22
N TYR A 129 11.10 -10.26 -4.30
CA TYR A 129 10.16 -9.18 -4.59
C TYR A 129 10.87 -7.89 -4.96
N THR A 130 11.94 -7.53 -4.23
CA THR A 130 12.78 -6.38 -4.59
C THR A 130 13.35 -6.53 -6.00
N ARG A 131 13.92 -7.70 -6.33
CA ARG A 131 14.48 -7.96 -7.64
C ARG A 131 13.44 -7.91 -8.76
N GLU A 132 12.23 -8.39 -8.51
CA GLU A 132 11.17 -8.36 -9.50
C GLU A 132 10.65 -6.94 -9.73
N ALA A 133 10.33 -6.20 -8.70
CA ALA A 133 9.88 -4.81 -8.82
C ALA A 133 10.95 -3.91 -9.46
N ALA A 134 12.24 -4.15 -9.17
CA ALA A 134 13.37 -3.42 -9.73
C ALA A 134 13.55 -3.59 -11.25
N GLN A 135 12.86 -4.53 -11.89
CA GLN A 135 12.87 -4.63 -13.36
C GLN A 135 12.28 -3.37 -13.99
N HIS A 136 11.31 -2.76 -13.34
CA HIS A 136 10.64 -1.55 -13.84
C HIS A 136 10.89 -0.31 -12.98
N PHE A 137 11.01 -0.42 -11.67
CA PHE A 137 11.20 0.71 -10.78
C PHE A 137 12.67 0.88 -10.37
N LYS A 138 13.18 2.12 -10.42
CA LYS A 138 14.59 2.44 -10.13
C LYS A 138 14.79 3.20 -8.81
N GLY A 139 13.70 3.52 -8.11
CA GLY A 139 13.76 4.12 -6.78
C GLY A 139 14.08 3.09 -5.69
N ARG A 140 14.04 3.53 -4.43
CA ARG A 140 14.20 2.64 -3.28
C ARG A 140 13.00 1.69 -3.18
N ILE A 141 13.27 0.39 -3.02
CA ILE A 141 12.25 -0.63 -2.80
C ILE A 141 12.46 -1.24 -1.42
N VAL A 142 11.39 -1.33 -0.63
CA VAL A 142 11.40 -1.92 0.70
C VAL A 142 10.34 -3.02 0.76
N VAL A 143 10.73 -4.18 1.26
CA VAL A 143 9.84 -5.32 1.53
C VAL A 143 10.06 -5.70 2.99
N PRO A 144 9.33 -5.08 3.93
CA PRO A 144 9.58 -5.26 5.35
C PRO A 144 9.08 -6.61 5.85
N ASP A 145 9.70 -7.06 6.92
CA ASP A 145 9.14 -8.11 7.77
C ASP A 145 8.15 -7.51 8.79
N ASP A 146 7.34 -8.35 9.43
CA ASP A 146 6.40 -7.92 10.44
C ASP A 146 7.15 -7.20 11.58
N LEU A 147 6.61 -6.05 12.01
CA LEU A 147 7.17 -5.18 13.04
C LEU A 147 8.53 -4.52 12.68
N GLU A 148 8.97 -4.62 11.45
CA GLU A 148 10.16 -3.89 11.01
C GLU A 148 9.87 -2.39 10.90
N GLU A 149 10.76 -1.57 11.47
CA GLU A 149 10.69 -0.12 11.37
C GLU A 149 11.36 0.35 10.08
N VAL A 150 10.67 1.16 9.32
CA VAL A 150 11.17 1.79 8.09
C VAL A 150 11.26 3.29 8.29
N LEU A 151 12.47 3.83 8.16
CA LEU A 151 12.68 5.28 8.15
C LEU A 151 12.31 5.84 6.78
N LEU A 152 11.42 6.81 6.78
CA LEU A 152 10.89 7.49 5.60
C LEU A 152 11.73 8.69 5.19
#